data_bedda7f8ac97cce527ef093fb833f905
#
_entry.id   bedda7f8ac97cce527ef093fb833f905
#
_cell.length_a   1.000
_cell.length_b   1.000
_cell.length_c   1.000
_cell.angle_alpha   90.00
_cell.angle_beta   90.00
_cell.angle_gamma   90.00
#
_symmetry.space_group_name_H-M   'P 1'
#
loop_
_entity.id
_entity.type
_entity.pdbx_description
1 polymer ?
#
loop_
_entity_poly.entity_id
_entity_poly.type
_entity_poly.pdbx_seq_one_letter_code
_entity_poly.pdbx_strand_id
1 'polypeptide(L)'
;MNETTTNAVDVSVEVPGGLERRMTVRVPNVEIEREVSLRLTRVGQTAKIKGFRPGKSPVKIVQQRYGDQVRHEVVTDAIRSSYSRALVQEQLRPAGSPSIEPKSGTDDEQFSFTATFEVYPEIELKS
;
A
#
# COMPACT_ATOMS: atom_id res chain seq x y z
N MET A 1 16.07 10.60 16.68
CA MET A 1 15.79 9.98 16.29
C MET A 1 15.87 9.36 15.42
N ASN A 2 15.59 8.94 15.09
CA ASN A 2 15.80 8.30 14.41
C ASN A 2 15.35 7.83 13.38
N GLU A 3 15.87 7.67 12.59
CA GLU A 3 15.57 7.33 11.36
C GLU A 3 15.03 6.04 11.19
N THR A 4 15.15 5.25 12.11
CA THR A 4 14.55 3.96 12.08
C THR A 4 13.06 4.06 11.95
N THR A 5 12.50 5.18 12.32
CA THR A 5 11.07 5.32 12.21
C THR A 5 10.59 5.43 10.80
N THR A 6 11.47 5.73 9.83
CA THR A 6 11.00 5.86 8.47
C THR A 6 10.58 4.53 7.88
N ASN A 7 11.05 3.40 8.44
CA ASN A 7 10.67 2.10 7.93
C ASN A 7 9.51 1.50 8.68
N ALA A 8 9.09 2.12 9.75
CA ALA A 8 7.96 1.61 10.51
C ALA A 8 6.66 1.97 9.81
N VAL A 9 5.70 1.08 9.88
CA VAL A 9 4.38 1.37 9.37
C VAL A 9 3.44 1.54 10.54
N ASP A 10 2.43 2.36 10.33
CA ASP A 10 1.41 2.62 11.33
C ASP A 10 0.39 1.49 11.26
N VAL A 11 0.40 0.63 12.25
CA VAL A 11 -0.42 -0.56 12.19
C VAL A 11 -1.06 -0.81 13.55
N SER A 12 -2.31 -1.28 13.51
CA SER A 12 -3.04 -1.73 14.69
C SER A 12 -3.46 -3.16 14.46
N VAL A 13 -3.30 -4.01 15.45
CA VAL A 13 -3.65 -5.42 15.33
C VAL A 13 -4.71 -5.75 16.36
N GLU A 14 -5.77 -6.40 15.89
CA GLU A 14 -6.83 -6.91 16.75
C GLU A 14 -6.87 -8.41 16.65
N VAL A 15 -7.25 -9.05 17.74
CA VAL A 15 -7.40 -10.50 17.79
C VAL A 15 -8.87 -10.79 18.01
N PRO A 16 -9.66 -10.98 16.94
CA PRO A 16 -11.09 -11.20 17.11
C PRO A 16 -11.39 -12.50 17.84
N GLY A 17 -10.55 -13.50 17.63
CA GLY A 17 -10.70 -14.75 18.33
C GLY A 17 -9.78 -15.79 17.74
N GLY A 18 -9.29 -16.69 18.59
CA GLY A 18 -8.47 -17.81 18.15
C GLY A 18 -7.27 -17.37 17.34
N LEU A 19 -7.15 -17.94 16.16
CA LEU A 19 -6.00 -17.67 15.30
C LEU A 19 -6.23 -16.51 14.35
N GLU A 20 -7.41 -15.93 14.37
CA GLU A 20 -7.69 -14.85 13.44
C GLU A 20 -7.03 -13.55 13.90
N ARG A 21 -6.49 -12.82 12.96
CA ARG A 21 -5.89 -11.52 13.23
C ARG A 21 -6.45 -10.50 12.23
N ARG A 22 -6.75 -9.33 12.73
CA ARG A 22 -7.21 -8.23 11.89
C ARG A 22 -6.24 -7.09 12.05
N MET A 23 -5.56 -6.77 10.97
CA MET A 23 -4.49 -5.79 11.01
C MET A 23 -4.90 -4.60 10.16
N THR A 24 -4.95 -3.43 10.77
CA THR A 24 -5.26 -2.20 10.06
C THR A 24 -3.95 -1.44 9.86
N VAL A 25 -3.65 -1.14 8.61
CA VAL A 25 -2.40 -0.48 8.23
C VAL A 25 -2.74 0.86 7.63
N ARG A 26 -2.01 1.89 8.04
CA ARG A 26 -2.23 3.25 7.55
C ARG A 26 -0.99 3.73 6.83
N VAL A 27 -1.20 4.35 5.69
CA VAL A 27 -0.14 4.88 4.86
C VAL A 27 -0.43 6.35 4.60
N PRO A 28 0.53 7.25 4.84
CA PRO A 28 0.27 8.66 4.57
C PRO A 28 -0.05 8.90 3.10
N ASN A 29 -1.10 9.67 2.86
CA ASN A 29 -1.49 9.98 1.48
C ASN A 29 -0.39 10.70 0.72
N VAL A 30 0.46 11.45 1.43
CA VAL A 30 1.53 12.16 0.75
C VAL A 30 2.48 11.18 0.07
N GLU A 31 2.68 10.01 0.65
CA GLU A 31 3.54 9.00 0.03
C GLU A 31 2.89 8.42 -1.23
N ILE A 32 1.58 8.19 -1.15
CA ILE A 32 0.84 7.70 -2.30
C ILE A 32 0.91 8.72 -3.44
N GLU A 33 0.67 9.99 -3.12
CA GLU A 33 0.67 11.03 -4.15
C GLU A 33 2.05 11.22 -4.76
N ARG A 34 3.09 11.12 -3.94
CA ARG A 34 4.45 11.23 -4.47
C ARG A 34 4.75 10.13 -5.46
N GLU A 35 4.36 8.92 -5.12
CA GLU A 35 4.63 7.79 -6.01
C GLU A 35 3.80 7.89 -7.29
N VAL A 36 2.55 8.34 -7.17
CA VAL A 36 1.72 8.54 -8.35
C VAL A 36 2.38 9.55 -9.29
N SER A 37 2.87 10.65 -8.74
CA SER A 37 3.53 11.67 -9.56
C SER A 37 4.77 11.13 -10.25
N LEU A 38 5.58 10.37 -9.52
CA LEU A 38 6.78 9.79 -10.10
C LEU A 38 6.45 8.84 -11.25
N ARG A 39 5.43 8.01 -11.06
CA ARG A 39 5.07 7.06 -12.11
C ARG A 39 4.45 7.75 -13.30
N LEU A 40 3.66 8.79 -13.06
CA LEU A 40 3.10 9.55 -14.18
C LEU A 40 4.18 10.22 -15.00
N THR A 41 5.23 10.71 -14.35
CA THR A 41 6.35 11.28 -15.07
C THR A 41 7.01 10.24 -15.97
N ARG A 42 7.21 9.02 -15.45
CA ARG A 42 7.78 7.96 -16.26
C ARG A 42 6.89 7.57 -17.42
N VAL A 43 5.61 7.44 -17.15
CA VAL A 43 4.65 7.11 -18.21
C VAL A 43 4.67 8.18 -19.28
N GLY A 44 4.75 9.45 -18.88
CA GLY A 44 4.76 10.54 -19.84
C GLY A 44 5.97 10.52 -20.74
N GLN A 45 7.07 9.93 -20.30
CA GLN A 45 8.28 9.89 -21.10
C GLN A 45 8.15 8.98 -22.31
N THR A 46 7.30 7.98 -22.23
CA THR A 46 7.18 7.01 -23.31
C THR A 46 5.77 6.91 -23.86
N ALA A 47 4.79 7.56 -23.23
CA ALA A 47 3.40 7.43 -23.64
C ALA A 47 3.20 8.00 -25.04
N LYS A 48 2.41 7.30 -25.83
CA LYS A 48 2.01 7.76 -27.13
C LYS A 48 0.59 8.23 -27.04
N ILE A 49 0.41 9.53 -27.03
CA ILE A 49 -0.91 10.13 -26.94
C ILE A 49 -1.15 10.87 -28.25
N LYS A 50 -2.30 10.62 -28.83
CA LYS A 50 -2.65 11.24 -30.10
C LYS A 50 -2.53 12.75 -29.99
N GLY A 51 -1.86 13.35 -30.95
CA GLY A 51 -1.66 14.78 -30.97
C GLY A 51 -0.39 15.26 -30.34
N PHE A 52 0.39 14.35 -29.72
CA PHE A 52 1.64 14.72 -29.08
C PHE A 52 2.72 13.73 -29.44
N ARG A 53 3.94 14.23 -29.50
CA ARG A 53 5.08 13.34 -29.68
C ARG A 53 5.28 12.52 -28.42
N PRO A 54 5.80 11.30 -28.55
CA PRO A 54 6.15 10.52 -27.36
C PRO A 54 7.07 11.32 -26.44
N GLY A 55 6.74 11.36 -25.16
CA GLY A 55 7.52 12.10 -24.19
C GLY A 55 7.25 13.58 -24.15
N LYS A 56 6.39 14.09 -25.02
CA LYS A 56 6.12 15.53 -25.10
C LYS A 56 4.69 15.87 -24.69
N SER A 57 3.96 14.92 -24.16
CA SER A 57 2.60 15.19 -23.72
C SER A 57 2.62 16.01 -22.44
N PRO A 58 1.75 17.01 -22.31
CA PRO A 58 1.67 17.76 -21.06
C PRO A 58 1.28 16.86 -19.91
N VAL A 59 1.77 17.20 -18.73
CA VAL A 59 1.48 16.39 -17.54
C VAL A 59 -0.01 16.21 -17.32
N LYS A 60 -0.78 17.28 -17.54
CA LYS A 60 -2.22 17.19 -17.36
C LYS A 60 -2.86 16.14 -18.25
N ILE A 61 -2.39 16.06 -19.51
CA ILE A 61 -2.93 15.09 -20.44
C ILE A 61 -2.56 13.67 -20.02
N VAL A 62 -1.32 13.48 -19.59
CA VAL A 62 -0.87 12.18 -19.11
C VAL A 62 -1.71 11.76 -17.91
N GLN A 63 -1.95 12.70 -17.01
CA GLN A 63 -2.74 12.42 -15.82
C GLN A 63 -4.18 12.04 -16.17
N GLN A 64 -4.76 12.72 -17.14
CA GLN A 64 -6.14 12.40 -17.54
C GLN A 64 -6.24 11.03 -18.17
N ARG A 65 -5.22 10.63 -18.92
CA ARG A 65 -5.27 9.35 -19.62
C ARG A 65 -4.88 8.18 -18.74
N TYR A 66 -3.89 8.38 -17.87
CA TYR A 66 -3.31 7.27 -17.14
C TYR A 66 -3.42 7.41 -15.64
N GLY A 67 -3.96 8.53 -15.15
CA GLY A 67 -3.94 8.81 -13.72
C GLY A 67 -4.62 7.76 -12.87
N ASP A 68 -5.81 7.34 -13.30
CA ASP A 68 -6.55 6.36 -12.50
C ASP A 68 -5.86 5.02 -12.47
N GLN A 69 -5.33 4.60 -13.61
CA GLN A 69 -4.62 3.33 -13.69
C GLN A 69 -3.35 3.36 -12.84
N VAL A 70 -2.60 4.44 -12.94
CA VAL A 70 -1.37 4.57 -12.17
C VAL A 70 -1.67 4.61 -10.68
N ARG A 71 -2.72 5.36 -10.30
CA ARG A 71 -3.09 5.42 -8.88
C ARG A 71 -3.47 4.04 -8.36
N HIS A 72 -4.22 3.29 -9.16
CA HIS A 72 -4.59 1.95 -8.75
C HIS A 72 -3.35 1.07 -8.55
N GLU A 73 -2.39 1.18 -9.45
CA GLU A 73 -1.16 0.40 -9.32
C GLU A 73 -0.37 0.81 -8.09
N VAL A 74 -0.28 2.12 -7.84
CA VAL A 74 0.46 2.61 -6.68
C VAL A 74 -0.19 2.13 -5.39
N VAL A 75 -1.51 2.23 -5.31
CA VAL A 75 -2.23 1.80 -4.11
C VAL A 75 -2.05 0.31 -3.90
N THR A 76 -2.17 -0.48 -4.97
CA THR A 76 -1.98 -1.92 -4.86
C THR A 76 -0.58 -2.26 -4.36
N ASP A 77 0.43 -1.60 -4.91
CA ASP A 77 1.81 -1.84 -4.48
C ASP A 77 2.02 -1.37 -3.05
N ALA A 78 1.42 -0.26 -2.67
CA ALA A 78 1.54 0.24 -1.31
C ALA A 78 0.92 -0.73 -0.32
N ILE A 79 -0.24 -1.30 -0.67
CA ILE A 79 -0.88 -2.28 0.20
C ILE A 79 0.03 -3.49 0.37
N ARG A 80 0.56 -4.00 -0.74
CA ARG A 80 1.40 -5.20 -0.68
C ARG A 80 2.66 -4.94 0.14
N SER A 81 3.32 -3.84 -0.12
CA SER A 81 4.56 -3.50 0.56
C SER A 81 4.32 -3.25 2.05
N SER A 82 3.28 -2.49 2.37
CA SER A 82 2.99 -2.16 3.76
C SER A 82 2.55 -3.39 4.53
N TYR A 83 1.77 -4.26 3.89
CA TYR A 83 1.35 -5.49 4.52
C TYR A 83 2.56 -6.33 4.91
N SER A 84 3.50 -6.50 3.98
CA SER A 84 4.70 -7.29 4.27
C SER A 84 5.50 -6.69 5.41
N ARG A 85 5.66 -5.38 5.39
CA ARG A 85 6.44 -4.72 6.45
C ARG A 85 5.72 -4.79 7.79
N ALA A 86 4.40 -4.69 7.78
CA ALA A 86 3.63 -4.78 9.01
C ALA A 86 3.74 -6.17 9.61
N LEU A 87 3.71 -7.21 8.79
CA LEU A 87 3.86 -8.57 9.29
C LEU A 87 5.19 -8.75 10.00
N VAL A 88 6.25 -8.24 9.41
CA VAL A 88 7.57 -8.34 10.03
C VAL A 88 7.61 -7.54 11.32
N GLN A 89 7.09 -6.33 11.27
CA GLN A 89 7.11 -5.45 12.43
C GLN A 89 6.35 -6.04 13.60
N GLU A 90 5.17 -6.64 13.32
CA GLU A 90 4.33 -7.22 14.37
C GLU A 90 4.62 -8.69 14.62
N GLN A 91 5.58 -9.25 13.90
CA GLN A 91 6.00 -10.64 14.08
C GLN A 91 4.85 -11.62 13.89
N LEU A 92 4.09 -11.40 12.84
CA LEU A 92 2.95 -12.25 12.53
C LEU A 92 3.27 -13.12 11.33
N ARG A 93 2.76 -14.34 11.36
CA ARG A 93 2.97 -15.30 10.29
C ARG A 93 1.62 -15.76 9.76
N PRO A 94 1.15 -15.22 8.66
CA PRO A 94 -0.15 -15.63 8.13
C PRO A 94 -0.10 -17.04 7.60
N ALA A 95 -1.18 -17.77 7.83
CA ALA A 95 -1.29 -19.15 7.38
C ALA A 95 -1.83 -19.26 5.97
N GLY A 96 -2.22 -18.17 5.38
CA GLY A 96 -2.75 -18.17 4.02
C GLY A 96 -2.86 -16.76 3.53
N SER A 97 -3.53 -16.59 2.41
CA SER A 97 -3.70 -15.27 1.83
C SER A 97 -4.66 -14.43 2.68
N PRO A 98 -4.35 -13.17 2.86
CA PRO A 98 -5.24 -12.31 3.63
C PRO A 98 -6.43 -11.84 2.82
N SER A 99 -7.48 -11.46 3.51
CA SER A 99 -8.57 -10.73 2.93
C SER A 99 -8.28 -9.25 3.15
N ILE A 100 -8.14 -8.50 2.06
CA ILE A 100 -7.75 -7.10 2.14
C ILE A 100 -8.96 -6.23 1.84
N GLU A 101 -9.24 -5.30 2.74
CA GLU A 101 -10.32 -4.36 2.53
C GLU A 101 -9.78 -2.95 2.64
N PRO A 102 -9.62 -2.25 1.51
CA PRO A 102 -9.20 -0.85 1.59
C PRO A 102 -10.30 0.00 2.18
N LYS A 103 -9.92 0.93 3.01
CA LYS A 103 -10.83 1.91 3.52
C LYS A 103 -10.62 3.19 2.77
N SER A 104 -11.67 3.71 2.19
CA SER A 104 -11.53 4.91 1.41
C SER A 104 -12.25 6.07 2.06
N GLY A 105 -11.69 7.23 1.89
CA GLY A 105 -12.44 8.45 1.95
C GLY A 105 -12.77 9.05 3.28
N THR A 106 -12.38 8.46 4.38
CA THR A 106 -12.77 9.06 5.64
C THR A 106 -11.68 9.90 6.28
N ASP A 107 -10.45 9.71 5.83
CA ASP A 107 -9.36 10.47 6.40
C ASP A 107 -8.54 11.02 5.25
N ASP A 108 -8.51 12.33 5.11
CA ASP A 108 -7.83 12.95 3.99
C ASP A 108 -6.32 12.80 4.06
N GLU A 109 -5.79 12.50 5.23
CA GLU A 109 -4.35 12.46 5.38
C GLU A 109 -3.76 11.09 5.25
N GLN A 110 -4.57 10.05 5.38
CA GLN A 110 -4.05 8.70 5.37
C GLN A 110 -4.95 7.78 4.57
N PHE A 111 -4.29 6.92 3.81
CA PHE A 111 -4.94 5.78 3.23
C PHE A 111 -4.81 4.62 4.20
N SER A 112 -5.84 3.83 4.38
CA SER A 112 -5.76 2.68 5.26
C SER A 112 -6.42 1.48 4.63
N PHE A 113 -6.01 0.32 5.08
CA PHE A 113 -6.64 -0.93 4.69
C PHE A 113 -6.60 -1.89 5.85
N THR A 114 -7.51 -2.84 5.85
CA THR A 114 -7.57 -3.86 6.88
C THR A 114 -7.29 -5.21 6.23
N ALA A 115 -6.33 -5.93 6.80
CA ALA A 115 -6.00 -7.27 6.36
C ALA A 115 -6.47 -8.24 7.43
N THR A 116 -7.30 -9.18 7.03
CA THR A 116 -7.80 -10.22 7.93
C THR A 116 -7.21 -11.55 7.48
N PHE A 117 -6.61 -12.26 8.41
CA PHE A 117 -5.97 -13.52 8.10
C PHE A 117 -5.87 -14.35 9.38
N GLU A 118 -5.59 -15.62 9.20
CA GLU A 118 -5.30 -16.49 10.33
C GLU A 118 -3.80 -16.67 10.42
N VAL A 119 -3.30 -16.85 11.64
CA VAL A 119 -1.89 -17.11 11.84
C VAL A 119 -1.70 -18.57 12.17
N TYR A 120 -0.48 -19.06 11.95
CA TYR A 120 -0.15 -20.39 12.40
C TYR A 120 -0.22 -20.45 13.92
N PRO A 121 -0.67 -21.58 14.47
CA PRO A 121 -0.65 -21.73 15.92
C PRO A 121 0.76 -21.54 16.43
N GLU A 122 0.84 -20.87 17.56
CA GLU A 122 2.12 -20.70 18.17
C GLU A 122 2.54 -22.00 18.78
N ILE A 123 3.65 -22.55 18.34
CA ILE A 123 4.11 -23.80 18.87
C ILE A 123 5.20 -23.49 19.87
N GLU A 124 4.90 -23.79 21.12
CA GLU A 124 5.92 -23.64 22.10
C GLU A 124 6.82 -24.80 22.03
N LEU A 125 8.01 -24.56 21.60
CA LEU A 125 8.96 -25.62 21.57
C LEU A 125 9.54 -25.72 22.95
N LYS A 126 9.03 -26.68 23.65
CA LYS A 126 9.61 -26.87 24.94
C LYS A 126 10.80 -27.60 24.76
N SER A 127 11.76 -27.09 24.98
CA SER A 127 12.92 -27.92 24.80
C SER A 127 13.68 -28.07 26.00
#